data_3161a6d38d4da41d474061918b687350
#
_entry.id   3161a6d38d4da41d474061918b687350
#
_cell.length_a   1.000
_cell.length_b   1.000
_cell.length_c   1.000
_cell.angle_alpha   90.00
_cell.angle_beta   90.00
_cell.angle_gamma   90.00
#
_symmetry.space_group_name_H-M   'P 1'
#
loop_
_entity.id
_entity.type
_entity.pdbx_description
1 polymer ?
#
loop_
_entity_poly.entity_id
_entity_poly.type
_entity_poly.pdbx_seq_one_letter_code
_entity_poly.pdbx_strand_id
1 'polypeptide(L)'
;MYKRQIRDRLAVEAESLRGAGITVEDKRQSIALHYRRSRQRARALELVTRVAKTLPAGLRAFGGKLVMNIVVEGARDKAAAVASLVERSGAGAAIFLGDDVNDEPVFARAAPDWLTVKVGRDGPASLAMYYLDDLGEVASFLERILSLVDPEADDKTS
;
A
#
# COMPACT_ATOMS: atom_id res chain seq x y z
N MET A 1 12.23 -14.68 -13.10
CA MET A 1 12.75 -15.77 -12.26
C MET A 1 11.99 -15.87 -10.92
N TYR A 2 11.94 -14.86 -10.08
CA TYR A 2 11.31 -14.88 -8.75
C TYR A 2 9.81 -15.19 -8.71
N LYS A 3 9.00 -14.68 -9.66
CA LYS A 3 7.55 -14.97 -9.70
C LYS A 3 7.25 -16.46 -9.89
N ARG A 4 8.07 -17.16 -10.65
CA ARG A 4 7.95 -18.60 -10.83
C ARG A 4 8.17 -19.30 -9.49
N GLN A 5 9.22 -18.96 -8.76
CA GLN A 5 9.50 -19.52 -7.43
C GLN A 5 8.35 -19.29 -6.44
N ILE A 6 7.73 -18.07 -6.45
CA ILE A 6 6.56 -17.81 -5.60
C ILE A 6 5.38 -18.69 -6.03
N ARG A 7 5.11 -18.81 -7.34
CA ARG A 7 4.02 -19.64 -7.84
C ARG A 7 4.22 -21.11 -7.49
N ASP A 8 5.44 -21.64 -7.69
CA ASP A 8 5.77 -23.03 -7.36
C ASP A 8 5.60 -23.26 -5.85
N ARG A 9 6.02 -22.31 -5.00
CA ARG A 9 5.82 -22.39 -3.55
C ARG A 9 4.33 -22.35 -3.16
N LEU A 10 3.54 -21.48 -3.79
CA LEU A 10 2.11 -21.38 -3.52
C LEU A 10 1.32 -22.56 -4.08
N ALA A 11 1.80 -23.21 -5.14
CA ALA A 11 1.17 -24.41 -5.69
C ALA A 11 1.15 -25.56 -4.67
N VAL A 12 2.19 -25.69 -3.86
CA VAL A 12 2.26 -26.70 -2.77
C VAL A 12 1.16 -26.47 -1.72
N GLU A 13 0.80 -25.21 -1.47
CA GLU A 13 -0.20 -24.84 -0.47
C GLU A 13 -1.58 -24.50 -1.08
N ALA A 14 -1.75 -24.70 -2.39
CA ALA A 14 -2.91 -24.20 -3.13
C ALA A 14 -4.25 -24.72 -2.58
N GLU A 15 -4.31 -25.97 -2.17
CA GLU A 15 -5.51 -26.57 -1.59
C GLU A 15 -5.79 -25.99 -0.19
N SER A 16 -4.78 -25.88 0.65
CA SER A 16 -4.87 -25.27 1.98
C SER A 16 -5.32 -23.81 1.91
N LEU A 17 -4.73 -23.05 0.97
CA LEU A 17 -5.09 -21.64 0.75
C LEU A 17 -6.57 -21.50 0.33
N ARG A 18 -7.02 -22.31 -0.63
CA ARG A 18 -8.42 -22.31 -1.06
C ARG A 18 -9.36 -22.74 0.06
N GLY A 19 -9.04 -23.81 0.78
CA GLY A 19 -9.82 -24.30 1.91
C GLY A 19 -9.93 -23.29 3.05
N ALA A 20 -8.94 -22.43 3.24
CA ALA A 20 -8.95 -21.33 4.19
C ALA A 20 -9.63 -20.06 3.64
N GLY A 21 -10.17 -20.06 2.43
CA GLY A 21 -10.81 -18.92 1.81
C GLY A 21 -9.84 -17.78 1.44
N ILE A 22 -8.60 -18.14 1.13
CA ILE A 22 -7.56 -17.19 0.70
C ILE A 22 -7.57 -17.10 -0.82
N THR A 23 -7.64 -15.87 -1.34
CA THR A 23 -7.54 -15.59 -2.77
C THR A 23 -6.13 -15.13 -3.10
N VAL A 24 -5.51 -15.74 -4.12
CA VAL A 24 -4.19 -15.36 -4.63
C VAL A 24 -4.38 -14.41 -5.81
N GLU A 25 -3.83 -13.20 -5.69
CA GLU A 25 -3.79 -12.21 -6.77
C GLU A 25 -2.36 -12.06 -7.28
N ASP A 26 -2.14 -12.32 -8.56
CA ASP A 26 -0.84 -12.09 -9.21
C ASP A 26 -0.80 -10.68 -9.79
N LYS A 27 -0.17 -9.76 -9.06
CA LYS A 27 0.12 -8.40 -9.53
C LYS A 27 1.40 -8.38 -10.37
N ARG A 28 1.59 -7.31 -11.16
CA ARG A 28 2.73 -7.21 -12.07
C ARG A 28 4.10 -7.41 -11.39
N GLN A 29 4.28 -6.91 -10.16
CA GLN A 29 5.54 -6.94 -9.41
C GLN A 29 5.45 -7.64 -8.04
N SER A 30 4.27 -8.17 -7.67
CA SER A 30 4.02 -8.83 -6.40
C SER A 30 2.97 -9.91 -6.54
N ILE A 31 2.85 -10.76 -5.52
CA ILE A 31 1.70 -11.64 -5.33
C ILE A 31 1.05 -11.27 -4.00
N ALA A 32 -0.28 -11.12 -4.00
CA ALA A 32 -1.05 -10.82 -2.82
C ALA A 32 -1.93 -12.01 -2.40
N LEU A 33 -1.90 -12.34 -1.12
CA LEU A 33 -2.72 -13.38 -0.50
C LEU A 33 -3.82 -12.69 0.32
N HIS A 34 -5.01 -12.56 -0.25
CA HIS A 34 -6.15 -11.90 0.38
C HIS A 34 -6.94 -12.88 1.23
N TYR A 35 -7.14 -12.57 2.51
CA TYR A 35 -7.94 -13.37 3.43
C TYR A 35 -9.15 -12.62 4.01
N ARG A 36 -9.52 -11.47 3.41
CA ARG A 36 -10.69 -10.66 3.80
C ARG A 36 -12.00 -11.47 3.75
N ARG A 37 -12.14 -12.36 2.76
CA ARG A 37 -13.33 -13.20 2.54
C ARG A 37 -13.27 -14.53 3.31
N SER A 38 -12.21 -14.82 4.05
CA SER A 38 -12.11 -16.02 4.86
C SER A 38 -13.14 -16.00 6.00
N ARG A 39 -13.87 -17.11 6.14
CA ARG A 39 -14.75 -17.34 7.29
C ARG A 39 -13.99 -17.69 8.57
N GLN A 40 -12.73 -18.10 8.44
CA GLN A 40 -11.81 -18.47 9.52
C GLN A 40 -10.56 -17.60 9.49
N ARG A 41 -10.72 -16.31 9.76
CA ARG A 41 -9.64 -15.30 9.58
C ARG A 41 -8.37 -15.62 10.38
N ALA A 42 -8.50 -16.14 11.61
CA ALA A 42 -7.35 -16.51 12.41
C ALA A 42 -6.52 -17.61 11.73
N ARG A 43 -7.18 -18.69 11.28
CA ARG A 43 -6.54 -19.79 10.55
C ARG A 43 -5.93 -19.31 9.23
N ALA A 44 -6.62 -18.43 8.51
CA ALA A 44 -6.09 -17.86 7.27
C ALA A 44 -4.85 -17.01 7.54
N LEU A 45 -4.84 -16.19 8.60
CA LEU A 45 -3.66 -15.41 9.02
C LEU A 45 -2.48 -16.31 9.38
N GLU A 46 -2.70 -17.38 10.14
CA GLU A 46 -1.67 -18.36 10.47
C GLU A 46 -1.06 -18.99 9.20
N LEU A 47 -1.92 -19.35 8.23
CA LEU A 47 -1.48 -19.94 6.97
C LEU A 47 -0.65 -18.99 6.12
N VAL A 48 -1.10 -17.74 5.93
CA VAL A 48 -0.32 -16.75 5.16
C VAL A 48 0.97 -16.38 5.87
N THR A 49 0.97 -16.36 7.21
CA THR A 49 2.19 -16.12 8.01
C THR A 49 3.19 -17.28 7.87
N ARG A 50 2.71 -18.53 7.86
CA ARG A 50 3.56 -19.70 7.60
C ARG A 50 4.17 -19.64 6.20
N VAL A 51 3.38 -19.32 5.18
CA VAL A 51 3.87 -19.11 3.81
C VAL A 51 4.95 -18.03 3.80
N ALA A 52 4.72 -16.91 4.46
CA ALA A 52 5.67 -15.79 4.54
C ALA A 52 7.02 -16.20 5.17
N LYS A 53 6.97 -17.03 6.24
CA LYS A 53 8.18 -17.51 6.94
C LYS A 53 9.00 -18.53 6.12
N THR A 54 8.40 -19.17 5.13
CA THR A 54 9.03 -20.23 4.31
C THR A 54 9.31 -19.77 2.87
N LEU A 55 9.37 -18.46 2.64
CA LEU A 55 9.72 -17.93 1.33
C LEU A 55 11.18 -18.20 0.98
N PRO A 56 11.49 -18.48 -0.29
CA PRO A 56 12.86 -18.55 -0.77
C PRO A 56 13.64 -17.26 -0.53
N ALA A 57 14.96 -17.36 -0.43
CA ALA A 57 15.85 -16.20 -0.35
C ALA A 57 15.62 -15.24 -1.53
N GLY A 58 15.72 -13.93 -1.27
CA GLY A 58 15.44 -12.89 -2.25
C GLY A 58 13.97 -12.53 -2.38
N LEU A 59 13.10 -13.10 -1.54
CA LEU A 59 11.70 -12.73 -1.41
C LEU A 59 11.39 -12.28 0.01
N ARG A 60 10.54 -11.29 0.15
CA ARG A 60 10.01 -10.84 1.44
C ARG A 60 8.48 -10.75 1.41
N ALA A 61 7.88 -10.96 2.56
CA ALA A 61 6.46 -10.72 2.75
C ALA A 61 6.23 -9.55 3.72
N PHE A 62 5.14 -8.83 3.51
CA PHE A 62 4.65 -7.81 4.44
C PHE A 62 3.13 -7.80 4.45
N GLY A 63 2.57 -7.51 5.62
CA GLY A 63 1.13 -7.45 5.84
C GLY A 63 0.52 -6.13 5.36
N GLY A 64 -0.79 -6.18 5.03
CA GLY A 64 -1.67 -5.04 4.85
C GLY A 64 -3.04 -5.34 5.47
N LYS A 65 -4.04 -4.53 5.19
CA LYS A 65 -5.42 -4.72 5.72
C LYS A 65 -6.05 -6.01 5.16
N LEU A 66 -5.92 -7.12 5.89
CA LEU A 66 -6.42 -8.46 5.53
C LEU A 66 -5.81 -9.02 4.23
N VAL A 67 -4.55 -8.72 4.01
CA VAL A 67 -3.75 -9.19 2.88
C VAL A 67 -2.30 -9.42 3.33
N MET A 68 -1.63 -10.42 2.74
CA MET A 68 -0.18 -10.61 2.82
C MET A 68 0.39 -10.41 1.42
N ASN A 69 1.31 -9.47 1.26
CA ASN A 69 1.98 -9.21 -0.01
C ASN A 69 3.35 -9.88 -0.03
N ILE A 70 3.69 -10.50 -1.16
CA ILE A 70 4.99 -11.14 -1.40
C ILE A 70 5.65 -10.40 -2.56
N VAL A 71 6.84 -9.87 -2.32
CA VAL A 71 7.64 -9.10 -3.29
C VAL A 71 9.07 -9.63 -3.36
N VAL A 72 9.78 -9.24 -4.39
CA VAL A 72 11.22 -9.46 -4.49
C VAL A 72 11.91 -8.57 -3.44
N GLU A 73 12.84 -9.15 -2.70
CA GLU A 73 13.70 -8.39 -1.79
C GLU A 73 14.53 -7.37 -2.59
N GLY A 74 14.59 -6.12 -2.11
CA GLY A 74 15.22 -5.03 -2.87
C GLY A 74 14.37 -4.48 -4.03
N ALA A 75 13.14 -4.99 -4.28
CA ALA A 75 12.19 -4.28 -5.13
C ALA A 75 12.00 -2.85 -4.59
N ARG A 76 11.99 -1.86 -5.49
CA ARG A 76 11.76 -0.48 -5.10
C ARG A 76 10.48 -0.43 -4.28
N ASP A 77 10.59 0.00 -3.03
CA ASP A 77 9.43 0.23 -2.19
C ASP A 77 8.67 1.48 -2.66
N LYS A 78 7.47 1.68 -2.14
CA LYS A 78 6.62 2.80 -2.53
C LYS A 78 7.33 4.14 -2.28
N ALA A 79 8.10 4.27 -1.20
CA ALA A 79 8.85 5.48 -0.88
C ALA A 79 9.91 5.79 -1.94
N ALA A 80 10.70 4.81 -2.36
CA ALA A 80 11.70 4.99 -3.42
C ALA A 80 11.04 5.33 -4.77
N ALA A 81 9.86 4.75 -5.06
CA ALA A 81 9.13 5.05 -6.29
C ALA A 81 8.59 6.48 -6.28
N VAL A 82 7.99 6.93 -5.16
CA VAL A 82 7.47 8.30 -5.00
C VAL A 82 8.60 9.31 -5.05
N ALA A 83 9.69 9.10 -4.31
CA ALA A 83 10.85 9.98 -4.33
C ALA A 83 11.43 10.14 -5.75
N SER A 84 11.59 9.04 -6.48
CA SER A 84 12.06 9.07 -7.88
C SER A 84 11.08 9.78 -8.82
N LEU A 85 9.77 9.76 -8.54
CA LEU A 85 8.78 10.49 -9.32
C LEU A 85 8.90 12.00 -9.07
N VAL A 86 9.00 12.42 -7.82
CA VAL A 86 9.18 13.83 -7.45
C VAL A 86 10.47 14.39 -8.03
N GLU A 87 11.58 13.66 -7.88
CA GLU A 87 12.88 14.06 -8.46
C GLU A 87 12.78 14.25 -9.98
N ARG A 88 12.18 13.31 -10.72
CA ARG A 88 12.03 13.40 -12.17
C ARG A 88 11.06 14.48 -12.63
N SER A 89 10.10 14.85 -11.82
CA SER A 89 9.17 15.94 -12.12
C SER A 89 9.80 17.33 -11.96
N GLY A 90 10.94 17.43 -11.27
CA GLY A 90 11.56 18.70 -10.91
C GLY A 90 10.78 19.49 -9.85
N ALA A 91 9.80 18.87 -9.20
CA ALA A 91 9.01 19.51 -8.15
C ALA A 91 9.85 19.74 -6.89
N GLY A 92 9.78 20.94 -6.31
CA GLY A 92 10.45 21.30 -5.06
C GLY A 92 9.72 20.77 -3.82
N ALA A 93 8.45 20.38 -3.96
CA ALA A 93 7.61 19.87 -2.88
C ALA A 93 6.64 18.80 -3.40
N ALA A 94 6.02 18.03 -2.51
CA ALA A 94 5.03 17.03 -2.87
C ALA A 94 3.93 16.91 -1.81
N ILE A 95 2.73 16.55 -2.25
CA ILE A 95 1.64 16.14 -1.37
C ILE A 95 1.42 14.65 -1.58
N PHE A 96 1.48 13.88 -0.51
CA PHE A 96 1.26 12.45 -0.54
C PHE A 96 0.14 12.03 0.43
N LEU A 97 -0.92 11.45 -0.11
CA LEU A 97 -2.01 10.88 0.66
C LEU A 97 -1.94 9.34 0.62
N GLY A 98 -2.14 8.70 1.76
CA GLY A 98 -2.12 7.24 1.86
C GLY A 98 -3.05 6.71 2.94
N ASP A 99 -3.67 5.56 2.70
CA ASP A 99 -4.64 4.92 3.60
C ASP A 99 -4.14 3.60 4.19
N ASP A 100 -3.06 3.02 3.64
CA ASP A 100 -2.57 1.68 4.01
C ASP A 100 -1.26 1.77 4.81
N VAL A 101 -0.96 0.70 5.52
CA VAL A 101 0.35 0.45 6.18
C VAL A 101 1.51 0.51 5.18
N ASN A 102 1.25 0.18 3.92
CA ASN A 102 2.23 0.27 2.84
C ASN A 102 2.64 1.70 2.47
N ASP A 103 1.92 2.71 2.98
CA ASP A 103 2.23 4.13 2.79
C ASP A 103 3.19 4.65 3.85
N GLU A 104 3.28 3.99 5.00
CA GLU A 104 4.16 4.39 6.09
C GLU A 104 5.64 4.60 5.68
N PRO A 105 6.25 3.76 4.81
CA PRO A 105 7.59 4.05 4.31
C PRO A 105 7.72 5.37 3.54
N VAL A 106 6.63 5.87 2.91
CA VAL A 106 6.62 7.18 2.25
C VAL A 106 6.58 8.27 3.31
N PHE A 107 5.68 8.16 4.29
CA PHE A 107 5.58 9.11 5.40
C PHE A 107 6.91 9.24 6.17
N ALA A 108 7.54 8.08 6.46
CA ALA A 108 8.81 8.03 7.18
C ALA A 108 10.00 8.66 6.43
N ARG A 109 9.95 8.73 5.11
CA ARG A 109 11.06 9.22 4.26
C ARG A 109 10.72 10.49 3.51
N ALA A 110 9.57 11.09 3.79
CA ALA A 110 9.18 12.35 3.19
C ALA A 110 10.21 13.44 3.49
N ALA A 111 10.53 14.23 2.49
CA ALA A 111 11.39 15.41 2.69
C ALA A 111 10.65 16.48 3.52
N PRO A 112 11.36 17.39 4.18
CA PRO A 112 10.72 18.38 5.06
C PRO A 112 9.70 19.30 4.38
N ASP A 113 9.82 19.47 3.09
CA ASP A 113 8.94 20.26 2.22
C ASP A 113 7.78 19.46 1.62
N TRP A 114 7.64 18.18 2.00
CA TRP A 114 6.49 17.36 1.61
C TRP A 114 5.36 17.48 2.63
N LEU A 115 4.13 17.49 2.14
CA LEU A 115 2.92 17.35 2.93
C LEU A 115 2.46 15.89 2.89
N THR A 116 2.45 15.22 4.04
CA THR A 116 2.02 13.83 4.13
C THR A 116 0.74 13.71 4.94
N VAL A 117 -0.22 12.98 4.39
CA VAL A 117 -1.58 12.87 4.93
C VAL A 117 -1.99 11.41 5.01
N LYS A 118 -2.33 10.95 6.20
CA LYS A 118 -2.98 9.66 6.43
C LYS A 118 -4.49 9.79 6.23
N VAL A 119 -5.07 8.93 5.42
CA VAL A 119 -6.53 8.84 5.24
C VAL A 119 -7.07 7.72 6.12
N GLY A 120 -8.07 8.06 6.94
CA GLY A 120 -8.63 7.17 7.95
C GLY A 120 -7.80 7.12 9.23
N ARG A 121 -8.48 6.87 10.36
CA ARG A 121 -7.83 6.75 11.68
C ARG A 121 -7.70 5.30 12.15
N ASP A 122 -8.12 4.36 11.32
CA ASP A 122 -8.02 2.92 11.62
C ASP A 122 -6.58 2.44 11.52
N GLY A 123 -6.13 1.66 12.50
CA GLY A 123 -4.84 0.97 12.45
C GLY A 123 -3.80 1.50 13.42
N PRO A 124 -2.52 1.12 13.25
CA PRO A 124 -1.42 1.60 14.09
C PRO A 124 -1.18 3.09 13.89
N ALA A 125 -0.45 3.71 14.82
CA ALA A 125 0.00 5.08 14.69
C ALA A 125 0.77 5.28 13.37
N SER A 126 0.48 6.39 12.68
CA SER A 126 1.12 6.75 11.42
C SER A 126 2.20 7.81 11.62
N LEU A 127 3.18 7.81 10.73
CA LEU A 127 4.23 8.83 10.63
C LEU A 127 3.82 9.99 9.71
N ALA A 128 2.59 9.99 9.17
CA ALA A 128 2.06 11.11 8.41
C ALA A 128 1.95 12.37 9.28
N MET A 129 2.17 13.54 8.68
CA MET A 129 2.09 14.84 9.38
C MET A 129 0.66 15.20 9.75
N TYR A 130 -0.31 14.81 8.90
CA TYR A 130 -1.73 15.14 9.04
C TYR A 130 -2.62 13.93 8.79
N TYR A 131 -3.89 14.06 9.19
CA TYR A 131 -4.93 13.06 9.00
C TYR A 131 -6.15 13.68 8.33
N LEU A 132 -6.79 12.90 7.47
CA LEU A 132 -8.15 13.10 6.98
C LEU A 132 -8.97 11.89 7.39
N ASP A 133 -10.17 12.08 7.87
CA ASP A 133 -10.96 11.01 8.48
C ASP A 133 -11.56 10.07 7.42
N ASP A 134 -11.94 10.60 6.25
CA ASP A 134 -12.60 9.85 5.19
C ASP A 134 -12.37 10.43 3.78
N LEU A 135 -12.99 9.80 2.78
CA LEU A 135 -12.90 10.25 1.39
C LEU A 135 -13.62 11.59 1.13
N GLY A 136 -14.59 11.97 1.95
CA GLY A 136 -15.25 13.27 1.85
C GLY A 136 -14.29 14.39 2.21
N GLU A 137 -13.51 14.21 3.28
CA GLU A 137 -12.44 15.14 3.66
C GLU A 137 -11.32 15.20 2.62
N VAL A 138 -10.99 14.05 1.98
CA VAL A 138 -10.03 14.03 0.85
C VAL A 138 -10.55 14.87 -0.31
N ALA A 139 -11.84 14.77 -0.68
CA ALA A 139 -12.43 15.56 -1.74
C ALA A 139 -12.34 17.06 -1.41
N SER A 140 -12.78 17.47 -0.22
CA SER A 140 -12.71 18.86 0.25
C SER A 140 -11.28 19.40 0.29
N PHE A 141 -10.32 18.57 0.71
CA PHE A 141 -8.90 18.91 0.70
C PHE A 141 -8.39 19.18 -0.73
N LEU A 142 -8.73 18.31 -1.68
CA LEU A 142 -8.33 18.48 -3.08
C LEU A 142 -8.98 19.70 -3.73
N GLU A 143 -10.26 19.96 -3.46
CA GLU A 143 -10.96 21.19 -3.90
C GLU A 143 -10.26 22.44 -3.36
N ARG A 144 -9.86 22.41 -2.08
CA ARG A 144 -9.12 23.52 -1.49
C ARG A 144 -7.75 23.74 -2.12
N ILE A 145 -7.02 22.66 -2.43
CA ILE A 145 -5.75 22.76 -3.17
C ILE A 145 -5.99 23.37 -4.55
N LEU A 146 -7.01 22.90 -5.25
CA LEU A 146 -7.33 23.41 -6.59
C LEU A 146 -7.62 24.90 -6.57
N SER A 147 -8.45 25.39 -5.63
CA SER A 147 -8.75 26.82 -5.49
C SER A 147 -7.53 27.69 -5.15
N LEU A 148 -6.50 27.11 -4.52
CA LEU A 148 -5.25 27.81 -4.24
C LEU A 148 -4.30 27.87 -5.45
N VAL A 149 -4.34 26.85 -6.31
CA VAL A 149 -3.48 26.74 -7.49
C VAL A 149 -4.09 27.44 -8.71
N ASP A 150 -5.42 27.39 -8.84
CA ASP A 150 -6.18 28.02 -9.92
C ASP A 150 -7.35 28.85 -9.34
N PRO A 151 -7.07 30.09 -8.89
CA PRO A 151 -8.11 30.95 -8.30
C PRO A 151 -9.25 31.31 -9.25
N GLU A 152 -9.04 31.16 -10.57
CA GLU A 152 -10.08 31.47 -11.59
C GLU A 152 -11.05 30.29 -11.83
N ALA A 153 -10.78 29.12 -11.24
CA ALA A 153 -11.67 27.96 -11.37
C ALA A 153 -13.01 28.13 -10.61
N ASP A 154 -13.02 28.88 -9.52
CA ASP A 154 -14.21 29.11 -8.69
C ASP A 154 -15.25 30.01 -9.37
N ASP A 155 -14.86 30.91 -10.29
CA ASP A 155 -15.77 31.87 -10.94
C ASP A 155 -16.58 31.26 -12.10
N LYS A 156 -16.25 30.04 -12.52
CA LYS A 156 -16.94 29.31 -13.63
C LYS A 156 -18.08 28.40 -13.18
N THR A 157 -18.34 28.31 -11.88
CA THR A 157 -19.35 27.38 -11.30
C THR A 157 -20.50 28.09 -10.62
N SER A 158 -20.63 29.45 -10.81
CA SER A 158 -21.74 30.24 -10.31
C SER A 158 -22.76 30.58 -11.39
#